data_e1b47269f68d1cce927a0b1d7d0dbb42
#
_entry.id   e1b47269f68d1cce927a0b1d7d0dbb42
#
_cell.length_a   1.000
_cell.length_b   1.000
_cell.length_c   1.000
_cell.angle_alpha   90.00
_cell.angle_beta   90.00
_cell.angle_gamma   90.00
#
_symmetry.space_group_name_H-M   'P 1'
#
loop_
_entity.id
_entity.type
_entity.pdbx_description
1 polymer ?
#
loop_
_entity_poly.entity_id
_entity_poly.type
_entity_poly.pdbx_seq_one_letter_code
_entity_poly.pdbx_strand_id
1 'polypeptide(L)'
;MSNPPNFARAVDLSSLGKPKVATVGPMPGLEVTTANLTSEFLPLSHKKPVIVIAWSTRSPESMEMVKLLGSLESAYKGSWTLGRLDVDAEPNVAQAFQTKSIPYAIALIGEQLVPLFEQNYPEAQIRLVLDKVLTLASEQGVGGAPVEVSEPEEDEAMIALEASDFVAAEAAYKKLLARKP
;
A
#
# COMPACT_ATOMS: atom_id res chain seq x y z
N MET A 1 -15.78 66.58 2.72
CA MET A 1 -14.57 65.71 2.67
C MET A 1 -14.96 64.33 2.24
N SER A 2 -14.72 64.00 0.99
CA SER A 2 -15.02 62.70 0.45
C SER A 2 -13.93 61.74 0.89
N ASN A 3 -14.32 60.75 1.67
CA ASN A 3 -13.43 59.65 2.05
C ASN A 3 -13.22 58.76 0.81
N PRO A 4 -12.00 58.57 0.31
CA PRO A 4 -11.80 57.66 -0.83
C PRO A 4 -12.17 56.25 -0.44
N PRO A 5 -12.83 55.50 -1.33
CA PRO A 5 -13.14 54.09 -1.05
C PRO A 5 -11.86 53.31 -0.77
N ASN A 6 -11.84 52.68 0.37
CA ASN A 6 -10.71 51.90 0.80
C ASN A 6 -10.65 50.58 -0.04
N PHE A 7 -9.88 50.60 -1.11
CA PHE A 7 -9.58 49.44 -1.95
C PHE A 7 -8.59 48.46 -1.29
N ALA A 8 -8.28 48.64 0.00
CA ALA A 8 -7.38 47.77 0.74
C ALA A 8 -7.97 46.35 1.03
N ARG A 9 -9.19 46.07 0.56
CA ARG A 9 -9.77 44.71 0.53
C ARG A 9 -9.91 44.24 -0.90
N ALA A 10 -8.88 44.37 -1.71
CA ALA A 10 -8.75 43.56 -2.89
C ALA A 10 -8.64 42.12 -2.44
N VAL A 11 -9.74 41.40 -2.55
CA VAL A 11 -9.73 39.94 -2.35
C VAL A 11 -8.74 39.39 -3.37
N ASP A 12 -7.66 38.85 -2.90
CA ASP A 12 -6.68 38.17 -3.75
C ASP A 12 -7.34 36.95 -4.37
N LEU A 13 -7.76 37.10 -5.63
CA LEU A 13 -8.37 36.04 -6.42
C LEU A 13 -7.34 35.09 -7.03
N SER A 14 -6.06 35.27 -6.74
CA SER A 14 -4.98 34.43 -7.26
C SER A 14 -5.09 32.97 -6.79
N SER A 15 -5.86 32.75 -5.74
CA SER A 15 -6.12 31.39 -5.22
C SER A 15 -7.31 30.67 -5.85
N LEU A 16 -8.14 31.40 -6.64
CA LEU A 16 -9.34 30.84 -7.26
C LEU A 16 -9.07 30.01 -8.53
N GLY A 17 -7.86 30.09 -9.08
CA GLY A 17 -7.46 29.36 -10.28
C GLY A 17 -6.70 28.05 -10.01
N LYS A 18 -6.37 27.76 -8.74
CA LYS A 18 -5.77 26.48 -8.38
C LYS A 18 -6.88 25.57 -7.89
N PRO A 19 -7.06 24.37 -8.49
CA PRO A 19 -7.93 23.39 -7.89
C PRO A 19 -7.44 23.19 -6.46
N LYS A 20 -8.32 23.42 -5.50
CA LYS A 20 -8.05 23.14 -4.11
C LYS A 20 -7.88 21.62 -4.04
N VAL A 21 -6.64 21.18 -4.17
CA VAL A 21 -6.28 19.81 -3.80
C VAL A 21 -6.71 19.71 -2.34
N ALA A 22 -7.81 19.01 -2.11
CA ALA A 22 -8.19 18.68 -0.76
C ALA A 22 -6.95 18.01 -0.18
N THR A 23 -6.31 18.66 0.78
CA THR A 23 -5.23 18.07 1.56
C THR A 23 -5.85 16.96 2.38
N VAL A 24 -6.07 15.83 1.70
CA VAL A 24 -6.25 14.57 2.39
C VAL A 24 -4.97 14.41 3.18
N GLY A 25 -5.09 14.25 4.48
CA GLY A 25 -3.91 14.11 5.36
C GLY A 25 -2.96 13.03 4.84
N PRO A 26 -1.75 12.90 5.37
CA PRO A 26 -0.73 12.01 4.84
C PRO A 26 -1.30 10.59 4.70
N MET A 27 -1.51 10.18 3.45
CA MET A 27 -1.97 8.83 3.13
C MET A 27 -0.76 7.91 2.95
N PRO A 28 -0.83 6.66 3.42
CA PRO A 28 0.26 5.71 3.22
C PRO A 28 0.46 5.38 1.74
N GLY A 29 1.67 4.96 1.39
CA GLY A 29 2.03 4.57 0.05
C GLY A 29 2.63 5.71 -0.79
N LEU A 30 3.24 5.33 -1.90
CA LEU A 30 3.82 6.25 -2.87
C LEU A 30 2.78 6.66 -3.90
N GLU A 31 2.77 7.92 -4.27
CA GLU A 31 1.88 8.41 -5.31
C GLU A 31 2.35 7.93 -6.69
N VAL A 32 1.45 7.31 -7.44
CA VAL A 32 1.71 6.84 -8.81
C VAL A 32 1.27 7.91 -9.80
N THR A 33 2.20 8.37 -10.61
CA THR A 33 1.96 9.36 -11.67
C THR A 33 2.49 8.84 -12.99
N THR A 34 2.05 9.42 -14.09
CA THR A 34 2.57 9.10 -15.43
C THR A 34 4.09 9.26 -15.48
N ALA A 35 4.64 10.25 -14.78
CA ALA A 35 6.07 10.55 -14.79
C ALA A 35 6.90 9.49 -14.04
N ASN A 36 6.44 9.03 -12.87
CA ASN A 36 7.22 8.13 -12.03
C ASN A 36 6.92 6.64 -12.25
N LEU A 37 5.83 6.32 -12.93
CA LEU A 37 5.47 4.93 -13.23
C LEU A 37 6.62 4.19 -13.93
N THR A 38 7.18 4.80 -14.97
CA THR A 38 8.25 4.19 -15.76
C THR A 38 9.62 4.35 -15.12
N SER A 39 9.87 5.49 -14.46
CA SER A 39 11.19 5.81 -13.90
C SER A 39 11.46 5.21 -12.52
N GLU A 40 10.42 4.97 -11.74
CA GLU A 40 10.53 4.52 -10.35
C GLU A 40 9.83 3.16 -10.12
N PHE A 41 8.56 3.04 -10.51
CA PHE A 41 7.76 1.85 -10.19
C PHE A 41 8.13 0.63 -11.01
N LEU A 42 8.41 0.77 -12.31
CA LEU A 42 8.88 -0.35 -13.14
C LEU A 42 10.21 -0.92 -12.63
N PRO A 43 11.27 -0.12 -12.41
CA PRO A 43 12.51 -0.65 -11.82
C PRO A 43 12.32 -1.24 -10.42
N LEU A 44 11.42 -0.66 -9.62
CA LEU A 44 11.11 -1.16 -8.28
C LEU A 44 10.44 -2.53 -8.34
N SER A 45 9.56 -2.76 -9.32
CA SER A 45 8.85 -4.02 -9.51
C SER A 45 9.76 -5.22 -9.82
N HIS A 46 10.98 -4.98 -10.27
CA HIS A 46 12.01 -6.02 -10.42
C HIS A 46 12.71 -6.37 -9.11
N LYS A 47 12.66 -5.47 -8.13
CA LYS A 47 13.29 -5.68 -6.80
C LYS A 47 12.32 -6.28 -5.80
N LYS A 48 11.08 -5.83 -5.82
CA LYS A 48 9.99 -6.29 -4.96
C LYS A 48 8.64 -6.01 -5.61
N PRO A 49 7.60 -6.79 -5.34
CA PRO A 49 6.30 -6.53 -5.90
C PRO A 49 5.77 -5.16 -5.44
N VAL A 50 5.12 -4.46 -6.34
CA VAL A 50 4.44 -3.19 -6.07
C VAL A 50 2.95 -3.41 -6.19
N ILE A 51 2.21 -3.07 -5.15
CA ILE A 51 0.75 -3.14 -5.16
C ILE A 51 0.20 -1.74 -5.33
N VAL A 52 -0.45 -1.51 -6.44
CA VAL A 52 -1.06 -0.23 -6.77
C VAL A 52 -2.55 -0.31 -6.51
N ILE A 53 -3.05 0.62 -5.69
CA ILE A 53 -4.47 0.80 -5.43
C ILE A 53 -4.98 2.05 -6.14
N ALA A 54 -5.95 1.87 -7.01
CA ALA A 54 -6.68 2.98 -7.63
C ALA A 54 -7.72 3.50 -6.64
N TRP A 55 -7.69 4.78 -6.36
CA TRP A 55 -8.54 5.44 -5.40
C TRP A 55 -9.03 6.79 -5.91
N SER A 56 -10.02 7.36 -5.24
CA SER A 56 -10.54 8.70 -5.51
C SER A 56 -10.99 9.37 -4.22
N THR A 57 -10.82 10.67 -4.14
CA THR A 57 -11.36 11.48 -3.03
C THR A 57 -12.88 11.43 -2.93
N ARG A 58 -13.55 11.04 -4.02
CA ARG A 58 -15.00 10.87 -4.09
C ARG A 58 -15.49 9.52 -3.57
N SER A 59 -14.58 8.56 -3.35
CA SER A 59 -14.89 7.23 -2.86
C SER A 59 -14.26 7.00 -1.46
N PRO A 60 -15.02 7.20 -0.38
CA PRO A 60 -14.55 6.94 0.97
C PRO A 60 -14.03 5.52 1.17
N GLU A 61 -14.68 4.55 0.54
CA GLU A 61 -14.31 3.13 0.58
C GLU A 61 -12.92 2.89 0.00
N SER A 62 -12.56 3.59 -1.08
CA SER A 62 -11.21 3.50 -1.65
C SER A 62 -10.16 4.10 -0.74
N MET A 63 -10.48 5.18 -0.02
CA MET A 63 -9.58 5.78 0.95
C MET A 63 -9.32 4.87 2.16
N GLU A 64 -10.35 4.18 2.64
CA GLU A 64 -10.21 3.19 3.70
C GLU A 64 -9.33 2.02 3.26
N MET A 65 -9.49 1.57 2.03
CA MET A 65 -8.66 0.52 1.44
C MET A 65 -7.18 0.94 1.35
N VAL A 66 -6.89 2.19 0.97
CA VAL A 66 -5.52 2.72 0.97
C VAL A 66 -4.91 2.68 2.38
N LYS A 67 -5.66 3.06 3.40
CA LYS A 67 -5.20 3.02 4.80
C LYS A 67 -4.96 1.58 5.28
N LEU A 68 -5.85 0.68 4.93
CA LEU A 68 -5.73 -0.74 5.27
C LEU A 68 -4.48 -1.35 4.63
N LEU A 69 -4.28 -1.12 3.33
CA LEU A 69 -3.09 -1.59 2.62
C LEU A 69 -1.79 -0.97 3.18
N GLY A 70 -1.82 0.30 3.60
CA GLY A 70 -0.68 0.93 4.26
C GLY A 70 -0.32 0.29 5.60
N SER A 71 -1.32 -0.11 6.38
CA SER A 71 -1.11 -0.86 7.62
C SER A 71 -0.50 -2.24 7.33
N LEU A 72 -0.98 -2.90 6.29
CA LEU A 72 -0.45 -4.19 5.85
C LEU A 72 0.98 -4.09 5.32
N GLU A 73 1.31 -3.05 4.54
CA GLU A 73 2.68 -2.79 4.10
C GLU A 73 3.65 -2.72 5.29
N SER A 74 3.25 -2.01 6.33
CA SER A 74 4.03 -1.93 7.57
C SER A 74 4.14 -3.27 8.28
N ALA A 75 3.06 -4.05 8.34
CA ALA A 75 3.04 -5.38 8.95
C ALA A 75 3.94 -6.37 8.20
N TYR A 76 4.00 -6.26 6.87
CA TYR A 76 4.87 -7.09 6.02
C TYR A 76 6.31 -6.56 5.93
N LYS A 77 6.68 -5.59 6.75
CA LYS A 77 8.05 -5.05 6.89
C LYS A 77 8.69 -4.63 5.54
N GLY A 78 7.88 -4.12 4.62
CA GLY A 78 8.36 -3.65 3.33
C GLY A 78 8.70 -4.76 2.32
N SER A 79 8.17 -5.96 2.49
CA SER A 79 8.30 -7.07 1.53
C SER A 79 7.70 -6.73 0.18
N TRP A 80 6.80 -5.80 0.14
CA TRP A 80 6.18 -5.20 -1.04
C TRP A 80 6.04 -3.69 -0.83
N THR A 81 5.71 -2.96 -1.87
CA THR A 81 5.53 -1.50 -1.81
C THR A 81 4.10 -1.14 -2.18
N LEU A 82 3.50 -0.24 -1.42
CA LEU A 82 2.19 0.33 -1.74
C LEU A 82 2.36 1.53 -2.67
N GLY A 83 1.74 1.44 -3.86
CA GLY A 83 1.48 2.56 -4.75
C GLY A 83 0.01 2.99 -4.66
N ARG A 84 -0.26 4.27 -4.67
CA ARG A 84 -1.62 4.80 -4.74
C ARG A 84 -1.79 5.60 -6.02
N LEU A 85 -2.80 5.26 -6.79
CA LEU A 85 -3.16 5.93 -8.03
C LEU A 85 -4.42 6.75 -7.82
N ASP A 86 -4.32 8.05 -7.89
CA ASP A 86 -5.48 8.94 -7.93
C ASP A 86 -6.04 8.96 -9.36
N VAL A 87 -7.20 8.33 -9.55
CA VAL A 87 -7.82 8.22 -10.88
C VAL A 87 -8.35 9.55 -11.42
N ASP A 88 -8.58 10.50 -10.55
CA ASP A 88 -9.05 11.84 -10.93
C ASP A 88 -7.87 12.72 -11.38
N ALA A 89 -6.70 12.54 -10.78
CA ALA A 89 -5.48 13.26 -11.14
C ALA A 89 -4.75 12.64 -12.33
N GLU A 90 -4.72 11.30 -12.42
CA GLU A 90 -3.96 10.52 -13.40
C GLU A 90 -4.85 9.58 -14.23
N PRO A 91 -5.82 10.09 -15.00
CA PRO A 91 -6.76 9.27 -15.77
C PRO A 91 -6.05 8.41 -16.83
N ASN A 92 -4.92 8.85 -17.37
CA ASN A 92 -4.17 8.09 -18.37
C ASN A 92 -3.54 6.82 -17.77
N VAL A 93 -3.02 6.91 -16.54
CA VAL A 93 -2.48 5.75 -15.81
C VAL A 93 -3.60 4.80 -15.43
N ALA A 94 -4.75 5.34 -15.00
CA ALA A 94 -5.93 4.54 -14.69
C ALA A 94 -6.42 3.76 -15.92
N GLN A 95 -6.39 4.35 -17.12
CA GLN A 95 -6.70 3.66 -18.36
C GLN A 95 -5.66 2.58 -18.72
N ALA A 96 -4.38 2.89 -18.56
CA ALA A 96 -3.31 1.92 -18.81
C ALA A 96 -3.44 0.68 -17.92
N PHE A 97 -3.88 0.87 -16.69
CA PHE A 97 -4.16 -0.21 -15.74
C PHE A 97 -5.53 -0.87 -15.92
N GLN A 98 -6.33 -0.41 -16.89
CA GLN A 98 -7.68 -0.90 -17.15
C GLN A 98 -8.60 -0.82 -15.92
N THR A 99 -8.43 0.23 -15.14
CA THR A 99 -9.24 0.48 -13.94
C THR A 99 -10.70 0.70 -14.31
N LYS A 100 -11.55 -0.24 -13.97
CA LYS A 100 -13.01 -0.20 -14.28
C LYS A 100 -13.84 0.25 -13.11
N SER A 101 -13.36 0.02 -11.90
CA SER A 101 -14.05 0.31 -10.64
C SER A 101 -13.08 0.88 -9.61
N ILE A 102 -13.59 1.43 -8.53
CA ILE A 102 -12.82 1.94 -7.40
C ILE A 102 -13.45 1.38 -6.12
N PRO A 103 -12.69 0.81 -5.21
CA PRO A 103 -11.24 0.55 -5.28
C PRO A 103 -10.85 -0.56 -6.26
N TYR A 104 -9.73 -0.40 -6.94
CA TYR A 104 -9.16 -1.41 -7.83
C TYR A 104 -7.69 -1.60 -7.50
N ALA A 105 -7.29 -2.82 -7.22
CA ALA A 105 -5.91 -3.14 -6.86
C ALA A 105 -5.26 -4.04 -7.90
N ILE A 106 -4.04 -3.72 -8.26
CA ILE A 106 -3.18 -4.50 -9.14
C ILE A 106 -1.80 -4.67 -8.52
N ALA A 107 -1.16 -5.79 -8.79
CA ALA A 107 0.25 -5.99 -8.49
C ALA A 107 1.09 -5.77 -9.74
N LEU A 108 2.20 -5.09 -9.58
CA LEU A 108 3.24 -4.93 -10.58
C LEU A 108 4.44 -5.78 -10.16
N ILE A 109 4.72 -6.81 -10.93
CA ILE A 109 5.78 -7.79 -10.65
C ILE A 109 6.64 -7.92 -11.91
N GLY A 110 7.88 -7.42 -11.89
CA GLY A 110 8.78 -7.51 -13.03
C GLY A 110 8.15 -7.00 -14.32
N GLU A 111 7.50 -5.83 -14.31
CA GLU A 111 6.75 -5.21 -15.43
C GLU A 111 5.41 -5.90 -15.77
N GLN A 112 5.06 -6.98 -15.13
CA GLN A 112 3.77 -7.64 -15.33
C GLN A 112 2.69 -7.04 -14.42
N LEU A 113 1.53 -6.75 -15.01
CA LEU A 113 0.35 -6.30 -14.30
C LEU A 113 -0.54 -7.50 -13.95
N VAL A 114 -0.73 -7.72 -12.67
CA VAL A 114 -1.58 -8.80 -12.16
C VAL A 114 -2.77 -8.18 -11.44
N PRO A 115 -4.00 -8.28 -11.97
CA PRO A 115 -5.18 -7.78 -11.28
C PRO A 115 -5.42 -8.58 -9.99
N LEU A 116 -5.67 -7.88 -8.89
CA LEU A 116 -5.86 -8.49 -7.58
C LEU A 116 -7.34 -8.49 -7.18
N PHE A 117 -7.95 -7.33 -7.10
CA PHE A 117 -9.36 -7.20 -6.73
C PHE A 117 -9.95 -5.87 -7.23
N GLU A 118 -11.27 -5.87 -7.43
CA GLU A 118 -12.03 -4.74 -7.98
C GLU A 118 -13.08 -4.19 -6.99
N GLN A 119 -13.00 -4.57 -5.72
CA GLN A 119 -13.95 -4.17 -4.69
C GLN A 119 -13.32 -4.25 -3.30
N ASN A 120 -14.04 -3.77 -2.30
CA ASN A 120 -13.63 -3.92 -0.92
C ASN A 120 -13.66 -5.38 -0.48
N TYR A 121 -12.54 -5.83 0.06
CA TYR A 121 -12.42 -7.12 0.72
C TYR A 121 -12.05 -6.96 2.18
N PRO A 122 -12.46 -7.88 3.05
CA PRO A 122 -11.98 -7.91 4.43
C PRO A 122 -10.47 -8.16 4.49
N GLU A 123 -9.82 -7.65 5.51
CA GLU A 123 -8.37 -7.75 5.70
C GLU A 123 -7.85 -9.18 5.55
N ALA A 124 -8.56 -10.18 6.09
CA ALA A 124 -8.16 -11.57 5.99
C ALA A 124 -8.02 -12.06 4.53
N GLN A 125 -8.93 -11.65 3.65
CA GLN A 125 -8.87 -12.01 2.22
C GLN A 125 -7.76 -11.23 1.51
N ILE A 126 -7.54 -9.97 1.88
CA ILE A 126 -6.45 -9.17 1.32
C ILE A 126 -5.10 -9.79 1.67
N ARG A 127 -4.91 -10.26 2.90
CA ARG A 127 -3.70 -10.97 3.32
C ARG A 127 -3.44 -12.21 2.47
N LEU A 128 -4.46 -13.02 2.20
CA LEU A 128 -4.33 -14.18 1.32
C LEU A 128 -3.92 -13.81 -0.10
N VAL A 129 -4.44 -12.70 -0.62
CA VAL A 129 -4.06 -12.17 -1.95
C VAL A 129 -2.62 -11.69 -1.92
N LEU A 130 -2.21 -10.96 -0.89
CA LEU A 130 -0.83 -10.48 -0.72
C LEU A 130 0.16 -11.64 -0.63
N ASP A 131 -0.15 -12.68 0.13
CA ASP A 131 0.70 -13.87 0.25
C ASP A 131 0.88 -14.57 -1.10
N LYS A 132 -0.18 -14.66 -1.90
CA LYS A 132 -0.09 -15.19 -3.28
C LYS A 132 0.77 -14.31 -4.19
N VAL A 133 0.65 -12.99 -4.06
CA VAL A 133 1.48 -12.04 -4.82
C VAL A 133 2.95 -12.20 -4.46
N LEU A 134 3.27 -12.31 -3.17
CA LEU A 134 4.63 -12.53 -2.69
C LEU A 134 5.20 -13.87 -3.18
N THR A 135 4.41 -14.93 -3.15
CA THR A 135 4.79 -16.24 -3.67
C THR A 135 5.09 -16.16 -5.17
N LEU A 136 4.18 -15.56 -5.94
CA LEU A 136 4.35 -15.39 -7.39
C LEU A 136 5.58 -14.52 -7.72
N ALA A 137 5.81 -13.46 -6.95
CA ALA A 137 6.99 -12.61 -7.11
C ALA A 137 8.28 -13.39 -6.84
N SER A 138 8.30 -14.22 -5.79
CA SER A 138 9.43 -15.08 -5.45
C SER A 138 9.72 -16.10 -6.55
N GLU A 139 8.69 -16.72 -7.13
CA GLU A 139 8.81 -17.65 -8.27
C GLU A 139 9.42 -16.98 -9.51
N GLN A 140 9.14 -15.70 -9.71
CA GLN A 140 9.72 -14.90 -10.79
C GLN A 140 11.08 -14.29 -10.44
N GLY A 141 11.62 -14.59 -9.28
CA GLY A 141 12.88 -14.02 -8.80
C GLY A 141 12.79 -12.55 -8.38
N VAL A 142 11.58 -12.05 -8.15
CA VAL A 142 11.32 -10.69 -7.68
C VAL A 142 11.14 -10.70 -6.16
N GLY A 143 11.90 -9.89 -5.47
CA GLY A 143 11.86 -9.82 -4.02
C GLY A 143 12.74 -10.85 -3.32
N GLY A 144 12.89 -10.68 -2.02
CA GLY A 144 13.51 -11.69 -1.15
C GLY A 144 12.52 -12.84 -0.85
N ALA A 145 13.00 -13.86 -0.16
CA ALA A 145 12.15 -14.92 0.36
C ALA A 145 10.90 -14.34 1.05
N PRO A 146 9.73 -14.99 0.93
CA PRO A 146 8.55 -14.58 1.66
C PRO A 146 8.93 -14.35 3.11
N VAL A 147 8.62 -13.18 3.64
CA VAL A 147 8.72 -13.00 5.10
C VAL A 147 7.65 -13.92 5.65
N GLU A 148 8.06 -15.06 6.18
CA GLU A 148 7.19 -15.82 7.05
C GLU A 148 6.76 -14.83 8.13
N VAL A 149 5.47 -14.55 8.19
CA VAL A 149 4.92 -13.86 9.35
C VAL A 149 5.16 -14.83 10.50
N SER A 150 6.24 -14.60 11.25
CA SER A 150 6.55 -15.44 12.40
C SER A 150 5.33 -15.40 13.30
N GLU A 151 4.81 -16.58 13.59
CA GLU A 151 3.72 -16.70 14.56
C GLU A 151 4.25 -16.14 15.89
N PRO A 152 3.41 -15.47 16.70
CA PRO A 152 3.88 -14.87 17.97
C PRO A 152 4.65 -15.85 18.85
N GLU A 153 4.34 -17.14 18.75
CA GLU A 153 5.05 -18.19 19.46
C GLU A 153 6.48 -18.44 18.95
N GLU A 154 6.77 -18.16 17.66
CA GLU A 154 8.15 -18.23 17.12
C GLU A 154 8.98 -17.05 17.62
N ASP A 155 8.40 -15.85 17.72
CA ASP A 155 9.07 -14.68 18.29
C ASP A 155 9.37 -14.89 19.79
N GLU A 156 8.44 -15.47 20.56
CA GLU A 156 8.64 -15.85 21.96
C GLU A 156 9.80 -16.87 22.11
N ALA A 157 9.86 -17.85 21.22
CA ALA A 157 10.92 -18.84 21.23
C ALA A 157 12.29 -18.23 20.92
N MET A 158 12.36 -17.30 19.97
CA MET A 158 13.60 -16.60 19.63
C MET A 158 14.09 -15.71 20.76
N ILE A 159 13.19 -14.94 21.37
CA ILE A 159 13.51 -14.08 22.53
C ILE A 159 14.01 -14.92 23.71
N ALA A 160 13.38 -16.06 23.97
CA ALA A 160 13.78 -16.96 25.03
C ALA A 160 15.16 -17.60 24.78
N LEU A 161 15.49 -17.90 23.53
CA LEU A 161 16.82 -18.40 23.14
C LEU A 161 17.92 -17.33 23.33
N GLU A 162 17.65 -16.07 22.96
CA GLU A 162 18.57 -14.96 23.17
C GLU A 162 18.80 -14.68 24.66
N ALA A 163 17.78 -14.86 25.49
CA ALA A 163 17.86 -14.76 26.96
C ALA A 163 18.48 -15.98 27.63
N SER A 164 18.86 -17.02 26.87
CA SER A 164 19.35 -18.30 27.38
C SER A 164 18.35 -19.05 28.26
N ASP A 165 17.06 -18.76 28.10
CA ASP A 165 15.96 -19.44 28.79
C ASP A 165 15.45 -20.62 27.93
N PHE A 166 16.17 -21.73 27.98
CA PHE A 166 15.88 -22.92 27.20
C PHE A 166 14.55 -23.58 27.57
N VAL A 167 14.07 -23.37 28.79
CA VAL A 167 12.79 -23.92 29.25
C VAL A 167 11.61 -23.20 28.60
N ALA A 168 11.67 -21.88 28.51
CA ALA A 168 10.66 -21.08 27.82
C ALA A 168 10.65 -21.32 26.32
N ALA A 169 11.85 -21.47 25.71
CA ALA A 169 11.97 -21.81 24.29
C ALA A 169 11.36 -23.18 23.97
N GLU A 170 11.61 -24.19 24.80
CA GLU A 170 11.03 -25.54 24.63
C GLU A 170 9.49 -25.50 24.75
N ALA A 171 8.96 -24.73 25.69
CA ALA A 171 7.52 -24.59 25.87
C ALA A 171 6.86 -23.91 24.66
N ALA A 172 7.48 -22.88 24.09
CA ALA A 172 7.00 -22.19 22.90
C ALA A 172 7.01 -23.13 21.68
N TYR A 173 8.07 -23.89 21.45
CA TYR A 173 8.14 -24.87 20.37
C TYR A 173 7.13 -26.02 20.53
N LYS A 174 6.87 -26.47 21.74
CA LYS A 174 5.83 -27.48 22.00
C LYS A 174 4.43 -26.97 21.67
N LYS A 175 4.13 -25.71 21.94
CA LYS A 175 2.87 -25.07 21.55
C LYS A 175 2.73 -24.99 20.03
N LEU A 176 3.80 -24.63 19.33
CA LEU A 176 3.84 -24.54 17.88
C LEU A 176 3.58 -25.92 17.23
N LEU A 177 4.24 -26.97 17.72
CA LEU A 177 4.08 -28.34 17.23
C LEU A 177 2.68 -28.92 17.51
N ALA A 178 2.04 -28.54 18.59
CA ALA A 178 0.67 -28.95 18.92
C ALA A 178 -0.39 -28.34 17.97
N ARG A 179 -0.08 -27.23 17.32
CA ARG A 179 -0.96 -26.55 16.37
C ARG A 179 -0.88 -27.05 14.94
N LYS A 180 0.26 -27.66 14.56
CA LYS A 180 0.46 -28.29 13.24
C LYS A 180 0.57 -29.82 13.44
N PRO A 181 -0.55 -30.55 13.28
CA PRO A 181 -0.48 -32.00 13.25
C PRO A 181 0.28 -32.52 12.02
#